data_c40a857827fb5c736e9933f8d3ee61aa
#
_entry.id   c40a857827fb5c736e9933f8d3ee61aa
#
_cell.length_a   1.000
_cell.length_b   1.000
_cell.length_c   1.000
_cell.angle_alpha   90.00
_cell.angle_beta   90.00
_cell.angle_gamma   90.00
#
_symmetry.space_group_name_H-M   'P 1'
#
loop_
_entity.id
_entity.type
_entity.pdbx_description
1 polymer ?
#
loop_
_entity_poly.entity_id
_entity_poly.type
_entity_poly.pdbx_seq_one_letter_code
_entity_poly.pdbx_strand_id
1 'polypeptide(L)'
;MKSALVWFKTDLRIQDNETLVKAISKSDQVIPVYCIDESHFTTTSYGFQKTGSFRAQFLLEALQDLDEQLRTLGSGLLLVKGKPEVEIPKLVKAYRIQKVYAKREVAFEELATEKKVQTALFKLGCDFETCSTSTLYHAEDLPFSIKDIPEVFTNFRKKTEKDAEIRAPFAAPTRISSPEIPSLVLPDLAELGLEKPITDSRAVLPFVGGERAAIQRLKHYLFDTQLLSTYKETRNGMVGADYSSKFSPWLGLGCISPRYIYAEVQRYEAQFGANDSTYWLVFELLWRDYFRFMFKKHKTKYFLYEGIKTEKVLSKSLNEKLLSQWINGTTNSDFINANMIELKQTGFMSNRGRQNVASYFCNELQQDWRIGAAYFEQQLIDYDVSSNWGNWAYLAGVGNDPRGHRYFNIEKQAADYDKNKAFRKLWLE
;
A
#
# COMPACT_ATOMS: atom_id res chain seq x y z
N MET A 1 -13.05 34.97 -3.47
CA MET A 1 -13.19 33.54 -3.80
C MET A 1 -12.02 32.80 -3.18
N LYS A 2 -12.28 31.79 -2.33
CA LYS A 2 -11.27 30.97 -1.69
C LYS A 2 -10.99 29.74 -2.56
N SER A 3 -9.78 29.60 -3.07
CA SER A 3 -9.37 28.47 -3.89
C SER A 3 -8.45 27.56 -3.12
N ALA A 4 -8.70 26.25 -3.18
CA ALA A 4 -7.89 25.20 -2.58
C ALA A 4 -7.34 24.24 -3.63
N LEU A 5 -6.20 23.64 -3.33
CA LEU A 5 -5.63 22.54 -4.09
C LEU A 5 -5.67 21.28 -3.23
N VAL A 6 -6.16 20.18 -3.81
CA VAL A 6 -6.07 18.85 -3.21
C VAL A 6 -4.96 18.08 -3.91
N TRP A 7 -3.85 17.89 -3.21
CA TRP A 7 -2.73 17.09 -3.71
C TRP A 7 -2.94 15.62 -3.35
N PHE A 8 -3.49 14.87 -4.31
CA PHE A 8 -3.62 13.43 -4.23
C PHE A 8 -2.27 12.73 -4.24
N LYS A 9 -2.14 11.69 -3.43
CA LYS A 9 -0.95 10.83 -3.33
C LYS A 9 -1.37 9.36 -3.39
N THR A 10 -1.30 8.65 -2.28
CA THR A 10 -1.83 7.28 -2.15
C THR A 10 -3.20 7.29 -1.47
N ASP A 11 -4.10 8.10 -1.98
CA ASP A 11 -5.51 8.26 -1.60
C ASP A 11 -6.40 8.49 -2.83
N LEU A 12 -6.14 7.70 -3.90
CA LEU A 12 -6.74 7.84 -5.23
C LEU A 12 -8.19 7.35 -5.25
N ARG A 13 -9.07 8.07 -4.53
CA ARG A 13 -10.49 7.77 -4.39
C ARG A 13 -11.30 9.01 -4.07
N ILE A 14 -12.61 8.90 -4.26
CA ILE A 14 -13.59 9.91 -3.87
C ILE A 14 -14.30 9.52 -2.58
N GLN A 15 -14.63 8.25 -2.42
CA GLN A 15 -15.30 7.71 -1.25
C GLN A 15 -14.36 7.69 -0.04
N ASP A 16 -14.83 8.15 1.12
CA ASP A 16 -14.04 8.23 2.35
C ASP A 16 -12.71 8.99 2.20
N ASN A 17 -12.74 10.11 1.48
CA ASN A 17 -11.59 10.99 1.30
C ASN A 17 -11.74 12.28 2.10
N GLU A 18 -11.28 12.27 3.35
CA GLU A 18 -11.33 13.43 4.26
C GLU A 18 -10.63 14.66 3.66
N THR A 19 -9.53 14.45 2.95
CA THR A 19 -8.75 15.53 2.30
C THR A 19 -9.62 16.29 1.30
N LEU A 20 -10.31 15.56 0.43
CA LEU A 20 -11.20 16.12 -0.58
C LEU A 20 -12.44 16.79 0.06
N VAL A 21 -13.10 16.11 1.00
CA VAL A 21 -14.29 16.62 1.69
C VAL A 21 -13.99 17.91 2.44
N LYS A 22 -12.86 17.98 3.16
CA LYS A 22 -12.42 19.21 3.84
C LYS A 22 -12.14 20.34 2.87
N ALA A 23 -11.46 20.10 1.76
CA ALA A 23 -11.18 21.10 0.75
C ALA A 23 -12.48 21.69 0.18
N ILE A 24 -13.45 20.84 -0.18
CA ILE A 24 -14.76 21.24 -0.70
C ILE A 24 -15.54 22.06 0.33
N SER A 25 -15.55 21.66 1.58
CA SER A 25 -16.32 22.33 2.64
C SER A 25 -15.74 23.69 3.08
N LYS A 26 -14.46 23.94 2.80
CA LYS A 26 -13.73 25.12 3.27
C LYS A 26 -13.38 26.12 2.17
N SER A 27 -13.67 25.81 0.90
CA SER A 27 -13.25 26.60 -0.25
C SER A 27 -14.39 26.75 -1.26
N ASP A 28 -14.34 27.86 -2.02
CA ASP A 28 -15.30 28.14 -3.08
C ASP A 28 -14.96 27.33 -4.36
N GLN A 29 -13.66 27.07 -4.57
CA GLN A 29 -13.15 26.25 -5.67
C GLN A 29 -12.08 25.30 -5.19
N VAL A 30 -12.04 24.10 -5.78
CA VAL A 30 -11.08 23.05 -5.49
C VAL A 30 -10.44 22.56 -6.79
N ILE A 31 -9.12 22.46 -6.78
CA ILE A 31 -8.33 21.92 -7.89
C ILE A 31 -7.70 20.61 -7.44
N PRO A 32 -8.23 19.45 -7.91
CA PRO A 32 -7.60 18.17 -7.67
C PRO A 32 -6.31 18.03 -8.52
N VAL A 33 -5.22 17.64 -7.89
CA VAL A 33 -3.90 17.54 -8.53
C VAL A 33 -3.23 16.22 -8.17
N TYR A 34 -2.61 15.58 -9.15
CA TYR A 34 -1.62 14.53 -8.93
C TYR A 34 -0.28 14.96 -9.49
N CYS A 35 0.79 14.75 -8.74
CA CYS A 35 2.15 15.02 -9.17
C CYS A 35 2.89 13.68 -9.36
N ILE A 36 3.24 13.38 -10.61
CA ILE A 36 4.15 12.26 -10.91
C ILE A 36 5.55 12.68 -10.49
N ASP A 37 5.97 12.20 -9.32
CA ASP A 37 7.30 12.47 -8.78
C ASP A 37 8.34 11.57 -9.48
N GLU A 38 9.24 12.19 -10.21
CA GLU A 38 10.30 11.50 -10.94
C GLU A 38 11.21 10.67 -10.02
N SER A 39 11.31 11.03 -8.73
CA SER A 39 12.09 10.28 -7.75
C SER A 39 11.54 8.87 -7.50
N HIS A 40 10.26 8.63 -7.79
CA HIS A 40 9.63 7.31 -7.66
C HIS A 40 10.03 6.33 -8.80
N PHE A 41 10.67 6.84 -9.85
CA PHE A 41 11.10 6.05 -11.01
C PHE A 41 12.63 5.97 -11.12
N THR A 42 13.35 6.30 -10.04
CA THR A 42 14.81 6.20 -9.97
C THR A 42 15.25 4.83 -9.46
N THR A 43 16.51 4.49 -9.72
CA THR A 43 17.15 3.30 -9.15
C THR A 43 17.57 3.55 -7.70
N THR A 44 17.27 2.60 -6.83
CA THR A 44 17.68 2.62 -5.42
C THR A 44 19.18 2.29 -5.27
N SER A 45 19.73 2.56 -4.09
CA SER A 45 21.11 2.13 -3.75
C SER A 45 21.32 0.61 -3.78
N TYR A 46 20.25 -0.16 -3.83
CA TYR A 46 20.27 -1.63 -3.95
C TYR A 46 20.23 -2.12 -5.41
N GLY A 47 20.25 -1.22 -6.40
CA GLY A 47 20.27 -1.57 -7.82
C GLY A 47 18.88 -1.88 -8.42
N PHE A 48 17.80 -1.71 -7.67
CA PHE A 48 16.43 -1.91 -8.14
C PHE A 48 15.74 -0.57 -8.40
N GLN A 49 14.83 -0.53 -9.37
CA GLN A 49 13.95 0.62 -9.54
C GLN A 49 12.96 0.71 -8.37
N LYS A 50 12.63 1.91 -7.93
CA LYS A 50 11.63 2.10 -6.86
C LYS A 50 10.23 1.66 -7.28
N THR A 51 9.87 1.86 -8.55
CA THR A 51 8.57 1.46 -9.09
C THR A 51 8.77 0.61 -10.33
N GLY A 52 8.25 -0.61 -10.30
CA GLY A 52 8.23 -1.50 -11.45
C GLY A 52 6.98 -1.33 -12.32
N SER A 53 6.98 -1.99 -13.46
CA SER A 53 5.98 -1.83 -14.52
C SER A 53 4.56 -2.15 -14.07
N PHE A 54 4.35 -3.22 -13.29
CA PHE A 54 3.00 -3.60 -12.79
C PHE A 54 2.38 -2.51 -11.94
N ARG A 55 3.15 -1.96 -10.97
CA ARG A 55 2.64 -0.90 -10.10
C ARG A 55 2.46 0.42 -10.84
N ALA A 56 3.34 0.75 -11.79
CA ALA A 56 3.22 1.94 -12.61
C ALA A 56 1.96 1.90 -13.49
N GLN A 57 1.69 0.77 -14.15
CA GLN A 57 0.47 0.59 -14.94
C GLN A 57 -0.77 0.72 -14.05
N PHE A 58 -0.80 0.03 -12.91
CA PHE A 58 -1.91 0.10 -11.96
C PHE A 58 -2.14 1.52 -11.43
N LEU A 59 -1.08 2.31 -11.25
CA LEU A 59 -1.17 3.73 -10.90
C LEU A 59 -1.81 4.55 -12.02
N LEU A 60 -1.38 4.37 -13.27
CA LEU A 60 -1.94 5.12 -14.41
C LEU A 60 -3.42 4.81 -14.60
N GLU A 61 -3.82 3.54 -14.46
CA GLU A 61 -5.22 3.13 -14.48
C GLU A 61 -6.02 3.77 -13.33
N ALA A 62 -5.44 3.85 -12.13
CA ALA A 62 -6.08 4.49 -10.98
C ALA A 62 -6.24 6.01 -11.15
N LEU A 63 -5.29 6.69 -11.80
CA LEU A 63 -5.39 8.11 -12.13
C LEU A 63 -6.46 8.37 -13.19
N GLN A 64 -6.58 7.50 -14.19
CA GLN A 64 -7.62 7.58 -15.19
C GLN A 64 -9.01 7.42 -14.55
N ASP A 65 -9.19 6.41 -13.71
CA ASP A 65 -10.44 6.18 -12.97
C ASP A 65 -10.81 7.37 -12.08
N LEU A 66 -9.84 7.96 -11.38
CA LEU A 66 -10.05 9.12 -10.54
C LEU A 66 -10.47 10.36 -11.35
N ASP A 67 -9.81 10.64 -12.47
CA ASP A 67 -10.19 11.75 -13.35
C ASP A 67 -11.63 11.61 -13.87
N GLU A 68 -11.98 10.43 -14.37
CA GLU A 68 -13.35 10.15 -14.85
C GLU A 68 -14.40 10.39 -13.76
N GLN A 69 -14.14 9.95 -12.52
CA GLN A 69 -15.04 10.19 -11.41
C GLN A 69 -15.11 11.68 -11.03
N LEU A 70 -13.97 12.38 -10.97
CA LEU A 70 -13.93 13.83 -10.73
C LEU A 70 -14.70 14.62 -11.77
N ARG A 71 -14.66 14.20 -13.05
CA ARG A 71 -15.43 14.84 -14.14
C ARG A 71 -16.92 14.69 -13.94
N THR A 72 -17.41 13.55 -13.45
CA THR A 72 -18.85 13.40 -13.14
C THR A 72 -19.32 14.35 -12.02
N LEU A 73 -18.39 14.83 -11.19
CA LEU A 73 -18.64 15.77 -10.10
C LEU A 73 -18.46 17.24 -10.51
N GLY A 74 -18.13 17.53 -11.76
CA GLY A 74 -17.91 18.89 -12.27
C GLY A 74 -16.49 19.41 -12.10
N SER A 75 -15.49 18.51 -12.00
CA SER A 75 -14.07 18.85 -11.86
C SER A 75 -13.23 18.06 -12.88
N GLY A 76 -12.02 17.71 -12.54
CA GLY A 76 -11.07 16.86 -13.28
C GLY A 76 -9.78 16.74 -12.48
N LEU A 77 -8.88 15.88 -12.91
CA LEU A 77 -7.56 15.70 -12.30
C LEU A 77 -6.49 16.46 -13.08
N LEU A 78 -5.90 17.47 -12.47
CA LEU A 78 -4.74 18.15 -13.05
C LEU A 78 -3.48 17.31 -12.80
N LEU A 79 -2.82 16.89 -13.86
CA LEU A 79 -1.59 16.12 -13.78
C LEU A 79 -0.38 17.03 -14.01
N VAL A 80 0.62 16.91 -13.14
CA VAL A 80 1.94 17.53 -13.33
C VAL A 80 3.03 16.47 -13.14
N LYS A 81 4.17 16.65 -13.81
CA LYS A 81 5.35 15.77 -13.72
C LYS A 81 6.53 16.57 -13.20
N GLY A 82 7.22 16.05 -12.20
CA GLY A 82 8.41 16.68 -11.61
C GLY A 82 8.42 16.55 -10.10
N LYS A 83 9.27 17.33 -9.43
CA LYS A 83 9.40 17.32 -7.98
C LYS A 83 8.22 18.08 -7.34
N PRO A 84 7.46 17.50 -6.41
CA PRO A 84 6.29 18.14 -5.80
C PRO A 84 6.61 19.51 -5.15
N GLU A 85 7.79 19.65 -4.54
CA GLU A 85 8.23 20.92 -3.94
C GLU A 85 8.49 22.04 -4.95
N VAL A 86 8.51 21.72 -6.24
CA VAL A 86 8.63 22.68 -7.35
C VAL A 86 7.28 22.89 -8.04
N GLU A 87 6.61 21.81 -8.39
CA GLU A 87 5.39 21.86 -9.20
C GLU A 87 4.17 22.38 -8.41
N ILE A 88 3.96 21.92 -7.18
CA ILE A 88 2.83 22.39 -6.36
C ILE A 88 2.88 23.90 -6.12
N PRO A 89 4.03 24.54 -5.74
CA PRO A 89 4.13 25.99 -5.64
C PRO A 89 3.87 26.75 -6.94
N LYS A 90 4.21 26.19 -8.12
CA LYS A 90 3.87 26.81 -9.41
C LYS A 90 2.35 26.87 -9.60
N LEU A 91 1.65 25.78 -9.28
CA LEU A 91 0.19 25.72 -9.36
C LEU A 91 -0.46 26.68 -8.35
N VAL A 92 0.08 26.78 -7.13
CA VAL A 92 -0.40 27.73 -6.12
C VAL A 92 -0.36 29.16 -6.64
N LYS A 93 0.69 29.57 -7.34
CA LYS A 93 0.78 30.89 -7.97
C LYS A 93 -0.18 31.04 -9.15
N ALA A 94 -0.22 30.06 -10.06
CA ALA A 94 -1.02 30.11 -11.28
C ALA A 94 -2.52 30.22 -10.97
N TYR A 95 -3.01 29.44 -10.01
CA TYR A 95 -4.42 29.39 -9.64
C TYR A 95 -4.76 30.25 -8.40
N ARG A 96 -3.81 31.01 -7.86
CA ARG A 96 -3.99 31.86 -6.66
C ARG A 96 -4.56 31.10 -5.47
N ILE A 97 -3.99 29.93 -5.20
CA ILE A 97 -4.42 29.01 -4.14
C ILE A 97 -4.05 29.58 -2.76
N GLN A 98 -4.99 29.60 -1.83
CA GLN A 98 -4.78 30.01 -0.46
C GLN A 98 -4.40 28.84 0.45
N LYS A 99 -4.85 27.61 0.11
CA LYS A 99 -4.62 26.44 0.95
C LYS A 99 -4.44 25.17 0.12
N VAL A 100 -3.45 24.38 0.47
CA VAL A 100 -3.21 23.03 -0.08
C VAL A 100 -3.60 22.01 0.96
N TYR A 101 -4.41 21.03 0.55
CA TYR A 101 -4.77 19.86 1.34
C TYR A 101 -4.10 18.62 0.77
N ALA A 102 -3.59 17.74 1.63
CA ALA A 102 -2.99 16.49 1.23
C ALA A 102 -3.19 15.38 2.29
N LYS A 103 -3.10 14.16 1.87
CA LYS A 103 -2.99 13.03 2.79
C LYS A 103 -1.66 13.11 3.55
N ARG A 104 -1.66 12.80 4.86
CA ARG A 104 -0.45 12.69 5.67
C ARG A 104 0.26 11.35 5.45
N GLU A 105 1.53 11.41 5.15
CA GLU A 105 2.39 10.23 5.04
C GLU A 105 3.11 9.90 6.36
N VAL A 106 3.82 8.77 6.40
CA VAL A 106 4.48 8.28 7.62
C VAL A 106 5.94 7.89 7.43
N ALA A 107 6.36 7.57 6.21
CA ALA A 107 7.73 7.16 5.94
C ALA A 107 8.65 8.37 5.64
N PHE A 108 9.94 8.12 5.70
CA PHE A 108 10.95 9.19 5.75
C PHE A 108 10.99 10.04 4.47
N GLU A 109 10.98 9.40 3.30
CA GLU A 109 11.10 10.12 2.02
C GLU A 109 9.87 10.97 1.74
N GLU A 110 8.69 10.39 1.97
CA GLU A 110 7.42 11.08 1.80
C GLU A 110 7.27 12.26 2.77
N LEU A 111 7.69 12.09 4.03
CA LEU A 111 7.71 13.18 5.01
C LEU A 111 8.71 14.27 4.65
N ALA A 112 9.87 13.91 4.09
CA ALA A 112 10.85 14.87 3.63
C ALA A 112 10.30 15.70 2.46
N THR A 113 9.60 15.06 1.51
CA THR A 113 8.92 15.74 0.40
C THR A 113 7.79 16.64 0.91
N GLU A 114 6.94 16.17 1.84
CA GLU A 114 5.90 17.00 2.47
C GLU A 114 6.50 18.25 3.13
N LYS A 115 7.60 18.10 3.86
CA LYS A 115 8.28 19.22 4.53
C LYS A 115 8.84 20.25 3.54
N LYS A 116 9.42 19.78 2.42
CA LYS A 116 9.91 20.69 1.37
C LYS A 116 8.75 21.45 0.72
N VAL A 117 7.64 20.77 0.38
CA VAL A 117 6.43 21.41 -0.14
C VAL A 117 5.90 22.41 0.86
N GLN A 118 5.73 22.04 2.13
CA GLN A 118 5.26 22.96 3.19
C GLN A 118 6.14 24.22 3.29
N THR A 119 7.46 24.05 3.25
CA THR A 119 8.40 25.17 3.30
C THR A 119 8.26 26.10 2.10
N ALA A 120 8.06 25.54 0.90
CA ALA A 120 7.86 26.31 -0.32
C ALA A 120 6.53 27.08 -0.31
N LEU A 121 5.45 26.45 0.18
CA LEU A 121 4.13 27.05 0.33
C LEU A 121 4.12 28.19 1.36
N PHE A 122 4.79 28.00 2.49
CA PHE A 122 4.93 29.03 3.52
C PHE A 122 5.52 30.35 2.97
N LYS A 123 6.55 30.25 2.10
CA LYS A 123 7.14 31.42 1.42
C LYS A 123 6.17 32.14 0.49
N LEU A 124 5.09 31.50 0.08
CA LEU A 124 4.03 32.05 -0.78
C LEU A 124 2.82 32.55 0.03
N GLY A 125 2.84 32.42 1.36
CA GLY A 125 1.68 32.73 2.21
C GLY A 125 0.53 31.76 2.00
N CYS A 126 0.79 30.52 1.52
CA CYS A 126 -0.20 29.51 1.28
C CYS A 126 -0.19 28.47 2.42
N ASP A 127 -1.35 28.22 3.02
CA ASP A 127 -1.51 27.23 4.06
C ASP A 127 -1.37 25.80 3.55
N PHE A 128 -0.85 24.90 4.40
CA PHE A 128 -0.76 23.47 4.11
C PHE A 128 -1.38 22.64 5.24
N GLU A 129 -2.42 21.86 4.91
CA GLU A 129 -3.10 20.98 5.87
C GLU A 129 -3.01 19.53 5.40
N THR A 130 -2.72 18.61 6.32
CA THR A 130 -2.67 17.16 6.02
C THR A 130 -3.67 16.37 6.86
N CYS A 131 -4.36 15.38 6.23
CA CYS A 131 -5.34 14.51 6.84
C CYS A 131 -4.83 13.06 6.97
N SER A 132 -5.15 12.39 8.08
CA SER A 132 -4.80 10.99 8.32
C SER A 132 -5.91 10.08 7.79
N THR A 133 -5.80 9.61 6.54
CA THR A 133 -6.90 8.90 5.84
C THR A 133 -6.59 7.44 5.49
N SER A 134 -5.48 6.89 6.00
CA SER A 134 -4.96 5.60 5.53
C SER A 134 -5.17 4.44 6.49
N THR A 135 -5.63 4.71 7.71
CA THR A 135 -5.77 3.70 8.77
C THR A 135 -7.24 3.46 9.09
N LEU A 136 -7.53 2.26 9.59
CA LEU A 136 -8.83 1.87 10.12
C LEU A 136 -9.16 2.72 11.35
N TYR A 137 -8.26 2.73 12.34
CA TYR A 137 -8.34 3.60 13.50
C TYR A 137 -7.62 4.91 13.25
N HIS A 138 -8.22 6.02 13.66
CA HIS A 138 -7.55 7.31 13.55
C HIS A 138 -6.50 7.47 14.65
N ALA A 139 -5.36 8.06 14.31
CA ALA A 139 -4.23 8.18 15.25
C ALA A 139 -4.57 8.97 16.53
N GLU A 140 -5.52 9.90 16.46
CA GLU A 140 -5.97 10.72 17.60
C GLU A 140 -6.92 9.98 18.53
N ASP A 141 -7.55 8.89 18.06
CA ASP A 141 -8.51 8.10 18.85
C ASP A 141 -7.85 6.91 19.53
N LEU A 142 -6.54 6.70 19.30
CA LEU A 142 -5.79 5.62 19.93
C LEU A 142 -5.68 5.84 21.45
N PRO A 143 -5.79 4.79 22.29
CA PRO A 143 -5.71 4.89 23.74
C PRO A 143 -4.27 5.11 24.26
N PHE A 144 -3.36 5.50 23.41
CA PHE A 144 -1.96 5.80 23.70
C PHE A 144 -1.37 6.78 22.70
N SER A 145 -0.37 7.53 23.11
CA SER A 145 0.36 8.38 22.18
C SER A 145 1.22 7.53 21.21
N ILE A 146 1.59 8.09 20.06
CA ILE A 146 2.40 7.37 19.07
C ILE A 146 3.70 6.80 19.66
N LYS A 147 4.35 7.53 20.58
CA LYS A 147 5.59 7.07 21.25
C LYS A 147 5.36 5.88 22.20
N ASP A 148 4.15 5.75 22.74
CA ASP A 148 3.77 4.76 23.74
C ASP A 148 3.04 3.55 23.14
N ILE A 149 2.93 3.47 21.82
CA ILE A 149 2.33 2.32 21.12
C ILE A 149 3.06 1.03 21.55
N PRO A 150 2.31 -0.03 21.96
CA PRO A 150 2.91 -1.32 22.31
C PRO A 150 3.74 -1.93 21.17
N GLU A 151 4.93 -2.43 21.50
CA GLU A 151 5.84 -3.09 20.53
C GLU A 151 5.31 -4.45 20.05
N VAL A 152 4.39 -5.07 20.77
CA VAL A 152 3.78 -6.34 20.41
C VAL A 152 2.37 -6.10 19.87
N PHE A 153 2.12 -6.58 18.67
CA PHE A 153 0.82 -6.41 17.99
C PHE A 153 -0.38 -6.83 18.85
N THR A 154 -0.29 -7.98 19.55
CA THR A 154 -1.40 -8.47 20.37
C THR A 154 -1.79 -7.47 21.48
N ASN A 155 -0.82 -6.79 22.07
CA ASN A 155 -1.06 -5.79 23.11
C ASN A 155 -1.65 -4.50 22.51
N PHE A 156 -1.12 -4.07 21.36
CA PHE A 156 -1.68 -2.97 20.58
C PHE A 156 -3.15 -3.24 20.23
N ARG A 157 -3.43 -4.39 19.59
CA ARG A 157 -4.76 -4.77 19.14
C ARG A 157 -5.78 -4.79 20.28
N LYS A 158 -5.50 -5.57 21.34
CA LYS A 158 -6.44 -5.74 22.47
C LYS A 158 -6.81 -4.42 23.11
N LYS A 159 -5.86 -3.49 23.23
CA LYS A 159 -6.11 -2.19 23.83
C LYS A 159 -6.86 -1.26 22.88
N THR A 160 -6.48 -1.25 21.61
CA THR A 160 -7.16 -0.44 20.59
C THR A 160 -8.61 -0.88 20.38
N GLU A 161 -8.87 -2.19 20.24
CA GLU A 161 -10.24 -2.72 20.07
C GLU A 161 -11.15 -2.45 21.29
N LYS A 162 -10.55 -2.38 22.49
CA LYS A 162 -11.29 -2.13 23.72
C LYS A 162 -11.63 -0.65 23.91
N ASP A 163 -10.68 0.23 23.63
CA ASP A 163 -10.69 1.61 24.14
C ASP A 163 -10.78 2.67 23.01
N ALA A 164 -10.84 2.27 21.73
CA ALA A 164 -10.96 3.17 20.59
C ALA A 164 -12.12 2.79 19.67
N GLU A 165 -12.67 3.77 18.96
CA GLU A 165 -13.74 3.57 17.98
C GLU A 165 -13.25 3.80 16.56
N ILE A 166 -13.84 3.10 15.59
CA ILE A 166 -13.59 3.30 14.17
C ILE A 166 -14.55 4.39 13.69
N ARG A 167 -13.97 5.50 13.21
CA ARG A 167 -14.76 6.61 12.66
C ARG A 167 -15.54 6.16 11.43
N ALA A 168 -16.77 6.62 11.28
CA ALA A 168 -17.56 6.39 10.08
C ALA A 168 -16.83 6.93 8.82
N PRO A 169 -16.94 6.27 7.66
CA PRO A 169 -16.38 6.77 6.43
C PRO A 169 -17.08 8.05 5.98
N PHE A 170 -16.33 8.99 5.42
CA PHE A 170 -16.89 10.17 4.79
C PHE A 170 -17.67 9.80 3.54
N ALA A 171 -18.85 10.37 3.38
CA ALA A 171 -19.62 10.23 2.15
C ALA A 171 -18.86 10.87 0.97
N ALA A 172 -18.97 10.28 -0.21
CA ALA A 172 -18.46 10.88 -1.43
C ALA A 172 -19.16 12.23 -1.69
N PRO A 173 -18.43 13.26 -2.15
CA PRO A 173 -19.05 14.51 -2.56
C PRO A 173 -19.96 14.29 -3.78
N THR A 174 -21.03 15.06 -3.88
CA THR A 174 -21.94 15.02 -5.03
C THR A 174 -21.61 16.04 -6.11
N ARG A 175 -20.78 17.04 -5.78
CA ARG A 175 -20.34 18.11 -6.68
C ARG A 175 -19.04 18.73 -6.19
N ILE A 176 -18.22 19.15 -7.16
CA ILE A 176 -17.00 19.92 -6.92
C ILE A 176 -17.06 21.18 -7.78
N SER A 177 -16.90 22.34 -7.17
CA SER A 177 -16.69 23.59 -7.93
C SER A 177 -15.21 23.70 -8.26
N SER A 178 -14.87 23.72 -9.53
CA SER A 178 -13.49 23.86 -10.03
C SER A 178 -13.42 24.89 -11.16
N PRO A 179 -12.28 25.54 -11.39
CA PRO A 179 -12.04 26.16 -12.68
C PRO A 179 -12.02 25.07 -13.77
N GLU A 180 -11.97 25.47 -15.01
CA GLU A 180 -11.79 24.53 -16.12
C GLU A 180 -10.47 23.77 -15.94
N ILE A 181 -10.56 22.44 -15.84
CA ILE A 181 -9.41 21.53 -15.76
C ILE A 181 -9.22 20.87 -17.12
N PRO A 182 -8.02 20.97 -17.71
CA PRO A 182 -7.72 20.32 -18.99
C PRO A 182 -8.00 18.82 -18.96
N SER A 183 -8.20 18.23 -20.14
CA SER A 183 -8.30 16.77 -20.25
C SER A 183 -7.03 16.11 -19.73
N LEU A 184 -7.21 15.02 -19.00
CA LEU A 184 -6.07 14.25 -18.47
C LEU A 184 -5.26 13.65 -19.63
N VAL A 185 -3.96 13.89 -19.62
CA VAL A 185 -3.01 13.23 -20.51
C VAL A 185 -2.02 12.49 -19.64
N LEU A 186 -2.12 11.17 -19.61
CA LEU A 186 -1.20 10.31 -18.87
C LEU A 186 0.05 10.02 -19.71
N PRO A 187 1.25 9.96 -19.09
CA PRO A 187 2.41 9.44 -19.76
C PRO A 187 2.25 7.94 -20.04
N ASP A 188 2.91 7.46 -21.07
CA ASP A 188 3.07 6.03 -21.23
C ASP A 188 4.18 5.48 -20.31
N LEU A 189 4.30 4.15 -20.23
CA LEU A 189 5.30 3.52 -19.36
C LEU A 189 6.74 3.79 -19.84
N ALA A 190 6.95 3.95 -21.14
CA ALA A 190 8.27 4.24 -21.71
C ALA A 190 8.75 5.64 -21.31
N GLU A 191 7.85 6.64 -21.24
CA GLU A 191 8.14 7.99 -20.71
C GLU A 191 8.50 7.99 -19.22
N LEU A 192 8.14 6.92 -18.49
CA LEU A 192 8.52 6.67 -17.10
C LEU A 192 9.79 5.80 -16.99
N GLY A 193 10.40 5.42 -18.12
CA GLY A 193 11.58 4.55 -18.16
C GLY A 193 11.26 3.07 -17.88
N LEU A 194 10.04 2.63 -18.16
CA LEU A 194 9.55 1.28 -17.86
C LEU A 194 9.05 0.58 -19.12
N GLU A 195 9.20 -0.73 -19.15
CA GLU A 195 8.61 -1.58 -20.19
C GLU A 195 7.15 -1.92 -19.84
N LYS A 196 6.32 -2.13 -20.86
CA LYS A 196 4.96 -2.59 -20.64
C LYS A 196 4.98 -4.02 -20.07
N PRO A 197 4.30 -4.29 -18.94
CA PRO A 197 4.27 -5.64 -18.40
C PRO A 197 3.47 -6.56 -19.32
N ILE A 198 3.94 -7.80 -19.44
CA ILE A 198 3.23 -8.86 -20.17
C ILE A 198 2.22 -9.47 -19.21
N THR A 199 0.97 -9.56 -19.64
CA THR A 199 -0.08 -10.22 -18.86
C THR A 199 0.16 -11.74 -18.89
N ASP A 200 0.35 -12.33 -17.72
CA ASP A 200 0.44 -13.78 -17.56
C ASP A 200 -0.94 -14.34 -17.23
N SER A 201 -1.42 -15.32 -18.01
CA SER A 201 -2.74 -15.94 -17.83
C SER A 201 -2.88 -16.71 -16.52
N ARG A 202 -1.77 -17.03 -15.84
CA ARG A 202 -1.74 -17.67 -14.52
C ARG A 202 -1.95 -16.72 -13.37
N ALA A 203 -1.96 -15.41 -13.63
CA ALA A 203 -2.18 -14.39 -12.60
C ALA A 203 -3.49 -14.64 -11.85
N VAL A 204 -3.45 -14.49 -10.52
CA VAL A 204 -4.61 -14.77 -9.65
C VAL A 204 -5.80 -13.84 -9.93
N LEU A 205 -5.55 -12.64 -10.44
CA LEU A 205 -6.55 -11.65 -10.87
C LEU A 205 -5.93 -10.73 -11.94
N PRO A 206 -6.72 -10.25 -12.90
CA PRO A 206 -6.35 -9.11 -13.71
C PRO A 206 -6.56 -7.83 -12.87
N PHE A 207 -5.56 -7.50 -12.05
CA PHE A 207 -5.65 -6.29 -11.23
C PHE A 207 -5.74 -5.04 -12.11
N VAL A 208 -6.87 -4.34 -12.02
CA VAL A 208 -7.11 -3.06 -12.68
C VAL A 208 -7.12 -1.96 -11.63
N GLY A 209 -6.39 -0.86 -11.86
CA GLY A 209 -6.32 0.28 -10.95
C GLY A 209 -7.64 1.04 -10.85
N GLY A 210 -7.85 1.72 -9.71
CA GLY A 210 -8.97 2.62 -9.50
C GLY A 210 -9.98 2.18 -8.45
N GLU A 211 -10.76 3.13 -7.98
CA GLU A 211 -11.76 2.96 -6.93
C GLU A 211 -12.93 2.07 -7.37
N ARG A 212 -13.41 2.25 -8.62
CA ARG A 212 -14.52 1.46 -9.16
C ARG A 212 -14.17 -0.04 -9.20
N ALA A 213 -12.94 -0.38 -9.63
CA ALA A 213 -12.46 -1.77 -9.64
C ALA A 213 -12.32 -2.32 -8.22
N ALA A 214 -11.85 -1.52 -7.27
CA ALA A 214 -11.77 -1.89 -5.86
C ALA A 214 -13.15 -2.21 -5.26
N ILE A 215 -14.14 -1.35 -5.51
CA ILE A 215 -15.52 -1.53 -5.05
C ILE A 215 -16.15 -2.77 -5.71
N GLN A 216 -15.91 -2.99 -7.00
CA GLN A 216 -16.38 -4.19 -7.70
C GLN A 216 -15.80 -5.46 -7.07
N ARG A 217 -14.48 -5.48 -6.79
CA ARG A 217 -13.85 -6.61 -6.11
C ARG A 217 -14.40 -6.82 -4.70
N LEU A 218 -14.63 -5.75 -3.94
CA LEU A 218 -15.21 -5.82 -2.62
C LEU A 218 -16.63 -6.41 -2.69
N LYS A 219 -17.47 -5.91 -3.60
CA LYS A 219 -18.84 -6.42 -3.79
C LYS A 219 -18.82 -7.91 -4.15
N HIS A 220 -17.98 -8.32 -5.10
CA HIS A 220 -17.80 -9.72 -5.48
C HIS A 220 -17.45 -10.59 -4.26
N TYR A 221 -16.42 -10.20 -3.50
CA TYR A 221 -15.90 -11.02 -2.41
C TYR A 221 -16.84 -11.09 -1.19
N LEU A 222 -17.50 -9.98 -0.84
CA LEU A 222 -18.39 -9.92 0.31
C LEU A 222 -19.79 -10.43 -0.05
N PHE A 223 -20.43 -9.91 -1.10
CA PHE A 223 -21.86 -10.06 -1.32
C PHE A 223 -22.21 -11.07 -2.41
N ASP A 224 -21.55 -11.01 -3.58
CA ASP A 224 -21.93 -11.85 -4.71
C ASP A 224 -21.56 -13.34 -4.46
N THR A 225 -20.41 -13.57 -3.82
CA THR A 225 -19.88 -14.93 -3.54
C THR A 225 -19.87 -15.30 -2.06
N GLN A 226 -20.08 -14.34 -1.16
CA GLN A 226 -20.08 -14.50 0.30
C GLN A 226 -18.81 -15.18 0.86
N LEU A 227 -17.67 -15.04 0.17
CA LEU A 227 -16.39 -15.65 0.55
C LEU A 227 -15.83 -15.09 1.87
N LEU A 228 -16.33 -13.95 2.32
CA LEU A 228 -15.96 -13.38 3.63
C LEU A 228 -16.28 -14.35 4.76
N SER A 229 -17.35 -15.17 4.64
CA SER A 229 -17.77 -16.15 5.67
C SER A 229 -16.72 -17.21 5.98
N THR A 230 -15.78 -17.47 5.06
CA THR A 230 -14.74 -18.49 5.19
C THR A 230 -13.32 -17.93 5.06
N TYR A 231 -13.17 -16.60 5.14
CA TYR A 231 -11.90 -15.92 4.93
C TYR A 231 -10.75 -16.42 5.83
N LYS A 232 -11.03 -16.68 7.09
CA LYS A 232 -10.04 -17.15 8.08
C LYS A 232 -9.38 -18.47 7.65
N GLU A 233 -10.16 -19.36 7.13
CA GLU A 233 -9.76 -20.69 6.68
C GLU A 233 -9.02 -20.64 5.34
N THR A 234 -9.53 -19.84 4.39
CA THR A 234 -9.08 -19.84 3.00
C THR A 234 -7.91 -18.92 2.71
N ARG A 235 -7.71 -17.85 3.50
CA ARG A 235 -6.77 -16.76 3.23
C ARG A 235 -5.30 -17.14 3.00
N ASN A 236 -4.91 -18.33 3.43
CA ASN A 236 -3.56 -18.86 3.21
C ASN A 236 -3.44 -19.69 1.92
N GLY A 237 -4.48 -19.77 1.10
CA GLY A 237 -4.44 -20.40 -0.20
C GLY A 237 -3.43 -19.73 -1.14
N MET A 238 -3.07 -20.42 -2.21
CA MET A 238 -2.05 -19.98 -3.16
C MET A 238 -2.53 -20.02 -4.62
N VAL A 239 -3.59 -20.75 -4.93
CA VAL A 239 -4.12 -20.92 -6.29
C VAL A 239 -5.53 -20.35 -6.39
N GLY A 240 -5.82 -19.63 -7.47
CA GLY A 240 -7.13 -19.03 -7.76
C GLY A 240 -7.33 -17.64 -7.19
N ALA A 241 -8.39 -16.99 -7.65
CA ALA A 241 -8.68 -15.58 -7.33
C ALA A 241 -9.22 -15.41 -5.89
N ASP A 242 -9.96 -16.39 -5.37
CA ASP A 242 -10.94 -16.17 -4.31
C ASP A 242 -10.55 -16.76 -2.96
N TYR A 243 -9.35 -17.32 -2.81
CA TYR A 243 -8.86 -17.80 -1.51
C TYR A 243 -8.66 -16.65 -0.49
N SER A 244 -8.57 -15.42 -0.94
CA SER A 244 -8.51 -14.24 -0.06
C SER A 244 -9.11 -13.01 -0.76
N SER A 245 -9.31 -11.93 0.00
CA SER A 245 -9.95 -10.71 -0.49
C SER A 245 -9.21 -10.01 -1.64
N LYS A 246 -7.86 -10.08 -1.69
CA LYS A 246 -7.00 -9.43 -2.69
C LYS A 246 -7.11 -7.89 -2.69
N PHE A 247 -7.49 -7.26 -1.58
CA PHE A 247 -7.66 -5.80 -1.50
C PHE A 247 -6.36 -5.00 -1.46
N SER A 248 -5.21 -5.68 -1.26
CA SER A 248 -3.92 -5.01 -1.02
C SER A 248 -3.48 -4.04 -2.12
N PRO A 249 -3.65 -4.27 -3.44
CA PRO A 249 -3.26 -3.30 -4.46
C PRO A 249 -4.03 -1.98 -4.34
N TRP A 250 -5.33 -2.06 -4.16
CA TRP A 250 -6.17 -0.87 -4.01
C TRP A 250 -5.96 -0.15 -2.68
N LEU A 251 -5.68 -0.89 -1.58
CA LEU A 251 -5.29 -0.31 -0.30
C LEU A 251 -3.92 0.37 -0.37
N GLY A 252 -2.99 -0.15 -1.17
CA GLY A 252 -1.65 0.40 -1.38
C GLY A 252 -1.68 1.80 -1.99
N LEU A 253 -2.43 1.98 -3.08
CA LEU A 253 -2.65 3.29 -3.72
C LEU A 253 -3.80 4.10 -3.10
N GLY A 254 -4.51 3.52 -2.13
CA GLY A 254 -5.64 4.18 -1.48
C GLY A 254 -6.86 4.38 -2.37
N CYS A 255 -7.03 3.54 -3.40
CA CYS A 255 -8.25 3.45 -4.21
C CYS A 255 -9.46 2.96 -3.40
N ILE A 256 -9.21 2.32 -2.26
CA ILE A 256 -10.23 1.98 -1.26
C ILE A 256 -9.66 2.25 0.13
N SER A 257 -10.51 2.66 1.08
CA SER A 257 -10.09 2.90 2.44
C SER A 257 -10.38 1.70 3.35
N PRO A 258 -9.59 1.49 4.41
CA PRO A 258 -9.87 0.44 5.40
C PRO A 258 -11.17 0.70 6.16
N ARG A 259 -11.59 1.96 6.38
CA ARG A 259 -12.86 2.30 7.02
C ARG A 259 -14.06 1.96 6.15
N TYR A 260 -13.95 2.19 4.83
CA TYR A 260 -15.00 1.79 3.90
C TYR A 260 -15.14 0.26 3.84
N ILE A 261 -14.03 -0.48 3.80
CA ILE A 261 -14.06 -1.95 3.88
C ILE A 261 -14.73 -2.38 5.19
N TYR A 262 -14.39 -1.77 6.32
CA TYR A 262 -15.00 -2.08 7.62
C TYR A 262 -16.51 -1.83 7.63
N ALA A 263 -16.97 -0.69 7.11
CA ALA A 263 -18.38 -0.38 7.00
C ALA A 263 -19.14 -1.43 6.16
N GLU A 264 -18.52 -1.90 5.07
CA GLU A 264 -19.09 -2.95 4.22
C GLU A 264 -19.07 -4.33 4.91
N VAL A 265 -18.06 -4.62 5.75
CA VAL A 265 -18.08 -5.82 6.63
C VAL A 265 -19.23 -5.74 7.62
N GLN A 266 -19.44 -4.60 8.27
CA GLN A 266 -20.59 -4.41 9.19
C GLN A 266 -21.93 -4.57 8.46
N ARG A 267 -22.04 -4.07 7.22
CA ARG A 267 -23.24 -4.27 6.39
C ARG A 267 -23.43 -5.75 6.04
N TYR A 268 -22.36 -6.45 5.73
CA TYR A 268 -22.38 -7.90 5.50
C TYR A 268 -22.86 -8.66 6.75
N GLU A 269 -22.28 -8.36 7.91
CA GLU A 269 -22.62 -9.00 9.18
C GLU A 269 -24.09 -8.77 9.57
N ALA A 270 -24.62 -7.58 9.31
CA ALA A 270 -26.03 -7.27 9.56
C ALA A 270 -26.98 -8.09 8.65
N GLN A 271 -26.53 -8.47 7.45
CA GLN A 271 -27.33 -9.21 6.47
C GLN A 271 -27.18 -10.74 6.61
N PHE A 272 -25.98 -11.23 6.86
CA PHE A 272 -25.63 -12.66 6.78
C PHE A 272 -25.12 -13.24 8.11
N GLY A 273 -24.92 -12.41 9.12
CA GLY A 273 -24.39 -12.80 10.42
C GLY A 273 -22.86 -12.64 10.51
N ALA A 274 -22.40 -12.34 11.73
CA ALA A 274 -20.99 -12.25 12.08
C ALA A 274 -20.40 -13.62 12.39
N ASN A 275 -19.13 -13.82 12.06
CA ASN A 275 -18.37 -15.01 12.46
C ASN A 275 -16.86 -14.70 12.61
N ASP A 276 -16.08 -15.70 12.94
CA ASP A 276 -14.63 -15.57 13.08
C ASP A 276 -13.94 -15.05 11.80
N SER A 277 -14.44 -15.38 10.62
CA SER A 277 -13.86 -14.98 9.35
C SER A 277 -14.14 -13.52 9.03
N THR A 278 -15.35 -13.01 9.33
CA THR A 278 -15.67 -11.59 9.15
C THR A 278 -14.78 -10.72 10.04
N TYR A 279 -14.61 -11.11 11.31
CA TYR A 279 -13.67 -10.47 12.22
C TYR A 279 -12.21 -10.56 11.72
N TRP A 280 -11.82 -11.72 11.12
CA TRP A 280 -10.42 -11.91 10.70
C TRP A 280 -10.00 -10.97 9.58
N LEU A 281 -10.91 -10.55 8.71
CA LEU A 281 -10.60 -9.51 7.71
C LEU A 281 -10.28 -8.17 8.39
N VAL A 282 -11.05 -7.78 9.40
CA VAL A 282 -10.79 -6.56 10.19
C VAL A 282 -9.46 -6.67 10.94
N PHE A 283 -9.15 -7.85 11.49
CA PHE A 283 -7.89 -8.14 12.14
C PHE A 283 -6.67 -7.93 11.22
N GLU A 284 -6.76 -8.29 9.93
CA GLU A 284 -5.68 -8.04 8.97
C GLU A 284 -5.56 -6.55 8.59
N LEU A 285 -6.67 -5.81 8.54
CA LEU A 285 -6.63 -4.35 8.40
C LEU A 285 -5.93 -3.69 9.58
N LEU A 286 -6.13 -4.22 10.79
CA LEU A 286 -5.47 -3.72 12.01
C LEU A 286 -3.96 -4.00 12.01
N TRP A 287 -3.49 -5.11 11.42
CA TRP A 287 -2.06 -5.34 11.19
C TRP A 287 -1.45 -4.26 10.28
N ARG A 288 -2.16 -3.87 9.22
CA ARG A 288 -1.73 -2.78 8.34
C ARG A 288 -1.62 -1.45 9.09
N ASP A 289 -2.59 -1.13 9.94
CA ASP A 289 -2.57 0.04 10.81
C ASP A 289 -1.37 0.01 11.75
N TYR A 290 -1.13 -1.13 12.38
CA TYR A 290 -0.03 -1.32 13.30
C TYR A 290 1.32 -1.01 12.66
N PHE A 291 1.62 -1.57 11.49
CA PHE A 291 2.86 -1.24 10.77
C PHE A 291 2.96 0.25 10.47
N ARG A 292 1.87 0.88 10.06
CA ARG A 292 1.88 2.32 9.77
C ARG A 292 2.12 3.16 11.01
N PHE A 293 1.57 2.80 12.15
CA PHE A 293 1.82 3.46 13.43
C PHE A 293 3.24 3.19 13.95
N MET A 294 3.77 2.00 13.74
CA MET A 294 5.15 1.67 14.09
C MET A 294 6.15 2.48 13.26
N PHE A 295 5.85 2.76 11.98
CA PHE A 295 6.64 3.69 11.18
C PHE A 295 6.63 5.11 11.74
N LYS A 296 5.46 5.60 12.20
CA LYS A 296 5.41 6.91 12.91
C LYS A 296 6.27 6.91 14.17
N LYS A 297 6.30 5.80 14.93
CA LYS A 297 7.06 5.67 16.16
C LYS A 297 8.56 5.57 15.92
N HIS A 298 8.98 4.67 15.05
CA HIS A 298 10.39 4.32 14.84
C HIS A 298 11.06 5.05 13.68
N LYS A 299 10.26 5.69 12.80
CA LYS A 299 10.75 6.54 11.69
C LYS A 299 11.74 5.80 10.78
N THR A 300 12.96 6.31 10.64
CA THR A 300 14.02 5.79 9.77
C THR A 300 14.60 4.45 10.20
N LYS A 301 14.33 3.98 11.41
CA LYS A 301 14.91 2.73 11.91
C LYS A 301 14.55 1.51 11.07
N TYR A 302 13.37 1.50 10.46
CA TYR A 302 12.95 0.40 9.57
C TYR A 302 13.78 0.27 8.29
N PHE A 303 14.65 1.23 7.97
CA PHE A 303 15.55 1.17 6.82
C PHE A 303 17.01 0.84 7.21
N LEU A 304 17.28 0.74 8.52
CA LEU A 304 18.59 0.34 9.03
C LEU A 304 18.69 -1.19 9.06
N TYR A 305 19.90 -1.72 8.95
CA TYR A 305 20.14 -3.16 8.99
C TYR A 305 19.63 -3.80 10.30
N GLU A 306 19.87 -3.13 11.42
CA GLU A 306 19.44 -3.51 12.76
C GLU A 306 17.93 -3.33 12.97
N GLY A 307 17.23 -2.69 12.04
CA GLY A 307 15.80 -2.38 12.18
C GLY A 307 15.54 -1.53 13.42
N ILE A 308 14.54 -1.93 14.21
CA ILE A 308 14.16 -1.24 15.44
C ILE A 308 14.89 -1.77 16.69
N LYS A 309 15.73 -2.82 16.54
CA LYS A 309 16.51 -3.38 17.65
C LYS A 309 17.59 -2.40 18.08
N THR A 310 17.99 -2.52 19.35
CA THR A 310 19.08 -1.73 19.95
C THR A 310 20.41 -2.47 19.91
N GLU A 311 20.38 -3.78 19.74
CA GLU A 311 21.56 -4.62 19.66
C GLU A 311 22.19 -4.53 18.29
N LYS A 312 23.52 -4.48 18.25
CA LYS A 312 24.27 -4.46 16.99
C LYS A 312 24.18 -5.83 16.31
N VAL A 313 23.57 -5.87 15.15
CA VAL A 313 23.49 -7.07 14.32
C VAL A 313 24.64 -7.03 13.32
N LEU A 314 25.39 -8.13 13.21
CA LEU A 314 26.45 -8.24 12.19
C LEU A 314 25.82 -8.24 10.79
N SER A 315 26.23 -7.29 9.96
CA SER A 315 25.74 -7.19 8.58
C SER A 315 26.18 -8.40 7.78
N LYS A 316 25.24 -8.92 6.98
CA LYS A 316 25.51 -10.01 6.03
C LYS A 316 26.07 -9.44 4.74
N SER A 317 27.02 -10.12 4.11
CA SER A 317 27.55 -9.73 2.82
C SER A 317 26.57 -10.14 1.72
N LEU A 318 26.49 -9.33 0.66
CA LEU A 318 25.76 -9.68 -0.54
C LEU A 318 26.46 -10.82 -1.30
N ASN A 319 25.73 -11.87 -1.64
CA ASN A 319 26.13 -12.88 -2.61
C ASN A 319 25.25 -12.74 -3.85
N GLU A 320 25.79 -12.11 -4.88
CA GLU A 320 25.07 -11.81 -6.13
C GLU A 320 24.52 -13.06 -6.85
N LYS A 321 25.25 -14.19 -6.78
CA LYS A 321 24.79 -15.46 -7.36
C LYS A 321 23.53 -15.97 -6.65
N LEU A 322 23.51 -15.98 -5.31
CA LEU A 322 22.35 -16.42 -4.54
C LEU A 322 21.18 -15.44 -4.71
N LEU A 323 21.44 -14.14 -4.77
CA LEU A 323 20.42 -13.13 -5.06
C LEU A 323 19.81 -13.37 -6.44
N SER A 324 20.63 -13.58 -7.47
CA SER A 324 20.17 -13.87 -8.83
C SER A 324 19.33 -15.15 -8.89
N GLN A 325 19.75 -16.21 -8.20
CA GLN A 325 18.99 -17.46 -8.13
C GLN A 325 17.63 -17.24 -7.47
N TRP A 326 17.57 -16.49 -6.38
CA TRP A 326 16.32 -16.18 -5.68
C TRP A 326 15.38 -15.35 -6.56
N ILE A 327 15.88 -14.27 -7.18
CA ILE A 327 15.09 -13.40 -8.08
C ILE A 327 14.53 -14.18 -9.27
N ASN A 328 15.32 -15.10 -9.85
CA ASN A 328 14.92 -15.83 -11.06
C ASN A 328 14.19 -17.14 -10.77
N GLY A 329 13.94 -17.48 -9.50
CA GLY A 329 13.28 -18.73 -9.14
C GLY A 329 14.07 -19.96 -9.56
N THR A 330 15.38 -19.96 -9.33
CA THR A 330 16.30 -21.06 -9.68
C THR A 330 17.12 -21.52 -8.46
N THR A 331 16.53 -21.40 -7.28
CA THR A 331 17.10 -21.94 -6.04
C THR A 331 16.92 -23.46 -5.97
N ASN A 332 17.42 -24.09 -4.90
CA ASN A 332 17.21 -25.50 -4.64
C ASN A 332 15.81 -25.84 -4.05
N SER A 333 14.89 -24.90 -3.98
CA SER A 333 13.54 -25.09 -3.44
C SER A 333 12.46 -24.74 -4.47
N ASP A 334 11.77 -25.74 -5.00
CA ASP A 334 10.67 -25.55 -5.95
C ASP A 334 9.58 -24.63 -5.41
N PHE A 335 9.28 -24.71 -4.10
CA PHE A 335 8.25 -23.89 -3.48
C PHE A 335 8.64 -22.40 -3.46
N ILE A 336 9.90 -22.09 -3.21
CA ILE A 336 10.44 -20.73 -3.30
C ILE A 336 10.47 -20.26 -4.76
N ASN A 337 10.93 -21.12 -5.67
CA ASN A 337 11.03 -20.81 -7.09
C ASN A 337 9.66 -20.44 -7.68
N ALA A 338 8.62 -21.24 -7.42
CA ALA A 338 7.26 -20.98 -7.87
C ALA A 338 6.74 -19.59 -7.40
N ASN A 339 6.97 -19.25 -6.13
CA ASN A 339 6.56 -17.96 -5.57
C ASN A 339 7.32 -16.77 -6.21
N MET A 340 8.63 -16.93 -6.46
CA MET A 340 9.43 -15.87 -7.06
C MET A 340 9.09 -15.68 -8.54
N ILE A 341 8.76 -16.75 -9.26
CA ILE A 341 8.27 -16.67 -10.64
C ILE A 341 6.90 -15.98 -10.69
N GLU A 342 5.95 -16.34 -9.80
CA GLU A 342 4.67 -15.63 -9.68
C GLU A 342 4.88 -14.12 -9.51
N LEU A 343 5.72 -13.72 -8.54
CA LEU A 343 6.03 -12.31 -8.30
C LEU A 343 6.59 -11.62 -9.54
N LYS A 344 7.56 -12.24 -10.19
CA LYS A 344 8.23 -11.67 -11.36
C LYS A 344 7.30 -11.52 -12.55
N GLN A 345 6.37 -12.45 -12.75
CA GLN A 345 5.46 -12.47 -13.90
C GLN A 345 4.18 -11.67 -13.70
N THR A 346 3.79 -11.40 -12.44
CA THR A 346 2.48 -10.80 -12.15
C THR A 346 2.52 -9.55 -11.27
N GLY A 347 3.65 -9.27 -10.64
CA GLY A 347 3.74 -8.23 -9.61
C GLY A 347 2.99 -8.57 -8.31
N PHE A 348 2.46 -9.79 -8.18
CA PHE A 348 1.69 -10.23 -7.02
C PHE A 348 2.29 -11.51 -6.42
N MET A 349 2.09 -11.71 -5.13
CA MET A 349 2.40 -12.95 -4.41
C MET A 349 1.46 -13.08 -3.22
N SER A 350 1.03 -14.31 -2.93
CA SER A 350 0.21 -14.58 -1.74
C SER A 350 0.93 -14.18 -0.45
N ASN A 351 0.16 -13.84 0.61
CA ASN A 351 0.75 -13.52 1.92
C ASN A 351 1.64 -14.69 2.43
N ARG A 352 1.21 -15.93 2.20
CA ARG A 352 1.97 -17.11 2.59
C ARG A 352 3.28 -17.23 1.81
N GLY A 353 3.25 -16.97 0.50
CA GLY A 353 4.43 -16.92 -0.34
C GLY A 353 5.45 -15.90 0.17
N ARG A 354 5.03 -14.66 0.42
CA ARG A 354 5.90 -13.58 0.93
C ARG A 354 6.64 -13.97 2.20
N GLN A 355 5.95 -14.59 3.15
CA GLN A 355 6.58 -15.04 4.40
C GLN A 355 7.65 -16.10 4.16
N ASN A 356 7.38 -17.05 3.27
CA ASN A 356 8.32 -18.12 2.97
C ASN A 356 9.54 -17.64 2.22
N VAL A 357 9.38 -16.84 1.16
CA VAL A 357 10.51 -16.36 0.36
C VAL A 357 11.40 -15.38 1.15
N ALA A 358 10.80 -14.58 2.04
CA ALA A 358 11.57 -13.68 2.91
C ALA A 358 12.33 -14.45 4.00
N SER A 359 11.69 -15.44 4.64
CA SER A 359 12.37 -16.32 5.60
C SER A 359 13.54 -17.06 4.95
N TYR A 360 13.31 -17.64 3.77
CA TYR A 360 14.36 -18.33 3.01
C TYR A 360 15.53 -17.40 2.67
N PHE A 361 15.24 -16.19 2.20
CA PHE A 361 16.24 -15.17 1.87
C PHE A 361 17.10 -14.79 3.08
N CYS A 362 16.46 -14.59 4.22
CA CYS A 362 17.15 -14.18 5.45
C CYS A 362 17.90 -15.33 6.14
N ASN A 363 17.36 -16.56 6.12
CA ASN A 363 17.82 -17.65 6.97
C ASN A 363 18.64 -18.70 6.21
N GLU A 364 18.20 -19.15 5.06
CA GLU A 364 18.94 -20.12 4.25
C GLU A 364 20.00 -19.46 3.39
N LEU A 365 19.63 -18.37 2.68
CA LEU A 365 20.57 -17.65 1.81
C LEU A 365 21.45 -16.68 2.58
N GLN A 366 21.13 -16.36 3.85
CA GLN A 366 21.90 -15.47 4.72
C GLN A 366 22.19 -14.10 4.07
N GLN A 367 21.22 -13.54 3.33
CA GLN A 367 21.36 -12.24 2.66
C GLN A 367 20.86 -11.08 3.53
N ASP A 368 21.28 -9.85 3.19
CA ASP A 368 20.74 -8.62 3.79
C ASP A 368 19.27 -8.47 3.43
N TRP A 369 18.40 -8.54 4.42
CA TRP A 369 16.94 -8.45 4.26
C TRP A 369 16.46 -7.20 3.53
N ARG A 370 17.22 -6.09 3.61
CA ARG A 370 16.88 -4.83 2.95
C ARG A 370 16.92 -4.94 1.43
N ILE A 371 17.80 -5.79 0.89
CA ILE A 371 17.88 -6.08 -0.54
C ILE A 371 16.61 -6.77 -1.01
N GLY A 372 16.13 -7.75 -0.25
CA GLY A 372 14.86 -8.42 -0.55
C GLY A 372 13.67 -7.45 -0.45
N ALA A 373 13.66 -6.57 0.57
CA ALA A 373 12.65 -5.54 0.72
C ALA A 373 12.63 -4.56 -0.47
N ALA A 374 13.81 -4.15 -0.96
CA ALA A 374 13.94 -3.27 -2.12
C ALA A 374 13.52 -3.96 -3.43
N TYR A 375 13.81 -5.24 -3.60
CA TYR A 375 13.30 -6.01 -4.74
C TYR A 375 11.77 -6.11 -4.72
N PHE A 376 11.18 -6.33 -3.55
CA PHE A 376 9.72 -6.32 -3.38
C PHE A 376 9.11 -4.93 -3.64
N GLU A 377 9.80 -3.87 -3.25
CA GLU A 377 9.41 -2.49 -3.58
C GLU A 377 9.29 -2.29 -5.09
N GLN A 378 10.25 -2.79 -5.86
CA GLN A 378 10.17 -2.76 -7.32
C GLN A 378 9.00 -3.58 -7.85
N GLN A 379 8.89 -4.85 -7.44
CA GLN A 379 8.01 -5.81 -8.09
C GLN A 379 6.54 -5.70 -7.70
N LEU A 380 6.25 -5.42 -6.42
CA LEU A 380 4.88 -5.52 -5.91
C LEU A 380 3.96 -4.45 -6.46
N ILE A 381 2.85 -4.90 -7.04
CA ILE A 381 1.71 -4.04 -7.45
C ILE A 381 1.05 -3.38 -6.24
N ASP A 382 1.07 -4.04 -5.08
CA ASP A 382 0.47 -3.61 -3.82
C ASP A 382 1.48 -3.02 -2.83
N TYR A 383 2.61 -2.53 -3.31
CA TYR A 383 3.62 -1.95 -2.43
C TYR A 383 3.05 -0.82 -1.56
N ASP A 384 3.17 -0.99 -0.26
CA ASP A 384 3.01 0.03 0.77
C ASP A 384 4.28 0.02 1.62
N VAL A 385 4.92 1.17 1.77
CA VAL A 385 6.23 1.27 2.43
C VAL A 385 6.21 0.68 3.85
N SER A 386 5.17 0.98 4.63
CA SER A 386 5.06 0.51 6.02
C SER A 386 4.83 -0.99 6.09
N SER A 387 3.96 -1.51 5.22
CA SER A 387 3.66 -2.94 5.17
C SER A 387 4.84 -3.74 4.65
N ASN A 388 5.49 -3.29 3.58
CA ASN A 388 6.63 -4.01 3.00
C ASN A 388 7.83 -4.05 3.94
N TRP A 389 8.38 -2.90 4.29
CA TRP A 389 9.58 -2.81 5.13
C TRP A 389 9.33 -3.31 6.55
N GLY A 390 8.11 -3.09 7.10
CA GLY A 390 7.71 -3.62 8.39
C GLY A 390 7.67 -5.15 8.44
N ASN A 391 7.10 -5.80 7.41
CA ASN A 391 7.06 -7.27 7.32
C ASN A 391 8.45 -7.87 7.07
N TRP A 392 9.27 -7.26 6.23
CA TRP A 392 10.65 -7.71 6.02
C TRP A 392 11.48 -7.63 7.31
N ALA A 393 11.43 -6.51 8.03
CA ALA A 393 12.09 -6.37 9.33
C ALA A 393 11.55 -7.39 10.35
N TYR A 394 10.23 -7.65 10.35
CA TYR A 394 9.59 -8.65 11.20
C TYR A 394 10.15 -10.05 10.95
N LEU A 395 10.26 -10.48 9.68
CA LEU A 395 10.77 -11.78 9.28
C LEU A 395 12.29 -11.92 9.45
N ALA A 396 13.02 -10.83 9.30
CA ALA A 396 14.47 -10.78 9.56
C ALA A 396 14.82 -10.81 11.05
N GLY A 397 13.82 -10.75 11.96
CA GLY A 397 14.02 -10.74 13.40
C GLY A 397 14.47 -9.40 13.99
N VAL A 398 14.45 -8.33 13.18
CA VAL A 398 14.86 -6.96 13.58
C VAL A 398 13.67 -6.00 13.73
N GLY A 399 12.45 -6.50 13.54
CA GLY A 399 11.18 -5.77 13.68
C GLY A 399 10.46 -6.10 14.99
N ASN A 400 9.12 -6.02 14.95
CA ASN A 400 8.22 -6.15 16.09
C ASN A 400 7.82 -7.60 16.46
N ASP A 401 8.52 -8.63 15.95
CA ASP A 401 8.25 -10.01 16.38
C ASP A 401 8.77 -10.23 17.81
N PRO A 402 7.90 -10.56 18.79
CA PRO A 402 8.32 -10.81 20.17
C PRO A 402 9.18 -12.07 20.31
N ARG A 403 9.14 -12.98 19.32
CA ARG A 403 9.93 -14.22 19.31
C ARG A 403 11.36 -14.00 18.83
N GLY A 404 11.69 -12.80 18.33
CA GLY A 404 13.00 -12.48 17.77
C GLY A 404 13.21 -13.12 16.41
N HIS A 405 13.95 -14.20 16.35
CA HIS A 405 14.25 -14.90 15.09
C HIS A 405 13.08 -15.77 14.64
N ARG A 406 12.59 -15.57 13.42
CA ARG A 406 11.50 -16.34 12.84
C ARG A 406 11.99 -17.16 11.65
N TYR A 407 12.04 -18.47 11.86
CA TYR A 407 12.39 -19.44 10.84
C TYR A 407 11.18 -20.21 10.36
N PHE A 408 11.03 -20.33 9.04
CA PHE A 408 10.02 -21.17 8.42
C PHE A 408 10.69 -22.39 7.77
N ASN A 409 10.33 -23.59 8.22
CA ASN A 409 10.73 -24.80 7.53
C ASN A 409 10.00 -24.89 6.19
N ILE A 410 10.71 -24.63 5.09
CA ILE A 410 10.12 -24.48 3.75
C ILE A 410 9.45 -25.76 3.26
N GLU A 411 10.03 -26.93 3.52
CA GLU A 411 9.44 -28.23 3.14
C GLU A 411 8.11 -28.46 3.85
N LYS A 412 8.06 -28.18 5.17
CA LYS A 412 6.81 -28.24 5.93
C LYS A 412 5.78 -27.25 5.42
N GLN A 413 6.19 -26.01 5.11
CA GLN A 413 5.27 -25.02 4.55
C GLN A 413 4.71 -25.46 3.19
N ALA A 414 5.54 -26.04 2.33
CA ALA A 414 5.09 -26.61 1.05
C ALA A 414 4.13 -27.79 1.24
N ALA A 415 4.37 -28.63 2.24
CA ALA A 415 3.48 -29.75 2.57
C ALA A 415 2.13 -29.27 3.13
N ASP A 416 2.12 -28.20 3.93
CA ASP A 416 0.92 -27.65 4.57
C ASP A 416 0.04 -26.84 3.59
N TYR A 417 0.65 -26.03 2.72
CA TYR A 417 -0.06 -25.04 1.89
C TYR A 417 -0.13 -25.37 0.39
N ASP A 418 0.69 -26.30 -0.09
CA ASP A 418 0.70 -26.78 -1.48
C ASP A 418 0.86 -28.30 -1.52
N LYS A 419 0.07 -29.03 -0.72
CA LYS A 419 0.12 -30.49 -0.52
C LYS A 419 0.07 -31.26 -1.83
N ASN A 420 -0.79 -30.86 -2.75
CA ASN A 420 -0.99 -31.51 -4.05
C ASN A 420 -0.07 -30.97 -5.14
N LYS A 421 0.89 -30.10 -4.78
CA LYS A 421 1.82 -29.42 -5.70
C LYS A 421 1.12 -28.57 -6.79
N ALA A 422 -0.14 -28.19 -6.59
CA ALA A 422 -0.91 -27.46 -7.58
C ALA A 422 -0.30 -26.09 -7.90
N PHE A 423 0.16 -25.36 -6.89
CA PHE A 423 0.82 -24.09 -7.05
C PHE A 423 2.20 -24.24 -7.74
N ARG A 424 3.01 -25.20 -7.28
CA ARG A 424 4.31 -25.47 -7.90
C ARG A 424 4.18 -25.90 -9.36
N LYS A 425 3.23 -26.77 -9.70
CA LYS A 425 2.96 -27.16 -11.10
C LYS A 425 2.55 -25.97 -11.94
N LEU A 426 1.66 -25.13 -11.43
CA LEU A 426 1.20 -23.93 -12.15
C LEU A 426 2.35 -23.02 -12.57
N TRP A 427 3.38 -22.86 -11.73
CA TRP A 427 4.43 -21.89 -11.97
C TRP A 427 5.75 -22.46 -12.49
N LEU A 428 5.98 -23.77 -12.39
CA LEU A 428 7.22 -24.41 -12.80
C LEU A 428 7.08 -25.26 -14.08
N GLU A 429 5.85 -25.61 -14.47
CA GLU A 429 5.51 -26.34 -15.70
C GLU A 429 4.86 -25.38 -16.71
#